data_1fbdeca3249d13f5d1d15f5f22c4409c
#
_entry.id   1fbdeca3249d13f5d1d15f5f22c4409c
#
_cell.length_a   1.000
_cell.length_b   1.000
_cell.length_c   1.000
_cell.angle_alpha   90.00
_cell.angle_beta   90.00
_cell.angle_gamma   90.00
#
_symmetry.space_group_name_H-M   'P 1'
#
loop_
_entity.id
_entity.type
_entity.pdbx_description
1 polymer ?
#
loop_
_entity_poly.entity_id
_entity_poly.type
_entity_poly.pdbx_seq_one_letter_code
_entity_poly.pdbx_strand_id
1 'polypeptide(L)'
;EVLVPMPDYPLWTAAVSLAGGNAVHYVCDEEAEWYPDIDDIKSKITSNTKAIVVINPNNPTGALYPDEVLLEIVEIARQHGLIIFADEIYDRLVMDGAKHTAIASLAPDLFCVSMNGLSKSHRIAGFRVGWMVLSGPKHHVKGYIEGLNMLSNMRLCSNVLAQQVVQTSLGGYQSVDELLLPGGRIYEQRNFIYKAINDIPGLSAVKPKAGLYIFPKIDREMYRVDDDEQFVLEFLKQEKVLLVHGRGFNWKEPDHFRIVYLPRVEELAQIQEKMTRFLKQYKR
;
A
#
# COMPACT_ATOMS: atom_id res chain seq x y z
N GLU A 1 -0.85 20.39 -7.15
CA GLU A 1 0.02 19.29 -6.76
C GLU A 1 -0.63 18.45 -5.67
N VAL A 2 -0.39 17.14 -5.70
CA VAL A 2 -0.79 16.19 -4.66
C VAL A 2 0.44 15.40 -4.24
N LEU A 3 0.75 15.39 -2.95
CA LEU A 3 1.80 14.56 -2.40
C LEU A 3 1.36 13.09 -2.37
N VAL A 4 2.16 12.19 -2.91
CA VAL A 4 1.86 10.74 -3.00
C VAL A 4 3.06 9.96 -2.47
N PRO A 5 2.90 8.89 -1.68
CA PRO A 5 4.05 8.14 -1.19
C PRO A 5 4.85 7.48 -2.33
N MET A 6 6.11 7.17 -2.05
CA MET A 6 6.98 6.40 -2.93
C MET A 6 7.78 5.40 -2.08
N PRO A 7 7.55 4.08 -2.23
CA PRO A 7 6.67 3.45 -3.22
C PRO A 7 5.18 3.58 -2.89
N ASP A 8 4.33 3.58 -3.93
CA ASP A 8 2.89 3.71 -3.80
C ASP A 8 2.10 2.68 -4.63
N TYR A 9 0.80 2.59 -4.33
CA TYR A 9 -0.12 1.92 -5.25
C TYR A 9 -0.38 2.86 -6.44
N PRO A 10 0.03 2.48 -7.68
CA PRO A 10 0.16 3.42 -8.81
C PRO A 10 -1.16 4.07 -9.26
N LEU A 11 -2.32 3.56 -8.80
CA LEU A 11 -3.61 4.17 -9.07
C LEU A 11 -3.70 5.62 -8.57
N TRP A 12 -3.04 5.95 -7.43
CA TRP A 12 -3.05 7.30 -6.90
C TRP A 12 -2.35 8.29 -7.81
N THR A 13 -1.15 7.95 -8.26
CA THR A 13 -0.42 8.75 -9.26
C THR A 13 -1.21 8.90 -10.56
N ALA A 14 -1.80 7.79 -11.04
CA ALA A 14 -2.63 7.80 -12.24
C ALA A 14 -3.88 8.67 -12.07
N ALA A 15 -4.57 8.60 -10.93
CA ALA A 15 -5.76 9.40 -10.64
C ALA A 15 -5.46 10.90 -10.61
N VAL A 16 -4.35 11.29 -9.96
CA VAL A 16 -3.89 12.68 -9.96
C VAL A 16 -3.62 13.18 -11.37
N SER A 17 -2.90 12.40 -12.18
CA SER A 17 -2.58 12.75 -13.57
C SER A 17 -3.83 12.84 -14.44
N LEU A 18 -4.76 11.90 -14.32
CA LEU A 18 -6.04 11.91 -15.07
C LEU A 18 -6.93 13.10 -14.70
N ALA A 19 -6.81 13.59 -13.46
CA ALA A 19 -7.50 14.80 -13.02
C ALA A 19 -6.80 16.11 -13.45
N GLY A 20 -5.70 16.02 -14.21
CA GLY A 20 -4.92 17.18 -14.67
C GLY A 20 -3.99 17.75 -13.58
N GLY A 21 -3.80 17.02 -12.48
CA GLY A 21 -2.88 17.37 -11.40
C GLY A 21 -1.46 16.87 -11.63
N ASN A 22 -0.56 17.28 -10.75
CA ASN A 22 0.82 16.84 -10.69
C ASN A 22 1.01 16.01 -9.40
N ALA A 23 1.37 14.74 -9.54
CA ALA A 23 1.74 13.87 -8.42
C ALA A 23 3.20 14.15 -8.04
N VAL A 24 3.42 14.56 -6.80
CA VAL A 24 4.75 14.81 -6.23
C VAL A 24 5.03 13.72 -5.20
N HIS A 25 5.99 12.84 -5.51
CA HIS A 25 6.26 11.68 -4.65
C HIS A 25 7.15 12.06 -3.47
N TYR A 26 6.71 11.71 -2.25
CA TYR A 26 7.55 11.74 -1.05
C TYR A 26 8.08 10.34 -0.74
N VAL A 27 9.28 10.27 -0.20
CA VAL A 27 9.97 9.01 0.08
C VAL A 27 9.40 8.35 1.33
N CYS A 28 9.14 7.04 1.23
CA CYS A 28 9.05 6.17 2.39
C CYS A 28 10.41 5.47 2.54
N ASP A 29 11.05 5.63 3.70
CA ASP A 29 12.42 5.19 3.91
C ASP A 29 12.48 3.71 4.31
N GLU A 30 13.18 2.91 3.51
CA GLU A 30 13.37 1.47 3.77
C GLU A 30 14.08 1.22 5.10
N GLU A 31 15.09 2.02 5.43
CA GLU A 31 15.87 1.88 6.67
C GLU A 31 15.04 2.26 7.90
N ALA A 32 14.01 3.08 7.73
CA ALA A 32 13.02 3.43 8.74
C ALA A 32 11.73 2.59 8.60
N GLU A 33 11.85 1.31 8.25
CA GLU A 33 10.70 0.38 8.13
C GLU A 33 9.64 0.84 7.11
N TRP A 34 10.04 1.55 6.08
CA TRP A 34 9.19 2.14 5.06
C TRP A 34 8.23 3.23 5.57
N TYR A 35 8.60 3.91 6.67
CA TYR A 35 7.81 5.06 7.12
C TYR A 35 8.08 6.28 6.23
N PRO A 36 7.07 7.15 6.06
CA PRO A 36 7.22 8.42 5.36
C PRO A 36 8.36 9.27 5.96
N ASP A 37 9.25 9.73 5.09
CA ASP A 37 10.28 10.70 5.46
C ASP A 37 9.61 12.09 5.59
N ILE A 38 9.50 12.54 6.83
CA ILE A 38 8.81 13.78 7.19
C ILE A 38 9.55 15.01 6.65
N ASP A 39 10.86 14.98 6.61
CA ASP A 39 11.64 16.11 6.09
C ASP A 39 11.55 16.18 4.55
N ASP A 40 11.51 15.02 3.90
CA ASP A 40 11.26 14.95 2.46
C ASP A 40 9.85 15.46 2.12
N ILE A 41 8.81 15.10 2.90
CA ILE A 41 7.46 15.66 2.74
C ILE A 41 7.51 17.19 2.83
N LYS A 42 8.09 17.74 3.89
CA LYS A 42 8.19 19.20 4.10
C LYS A 42 8.91 19.90 2.94
N SER A 43 9.97 19.29 2.42
CA SER A 43 10.78 19.85 1.33
C SER A 43 10.03 19.96 0.01
N LYS A 44 8.98 19.14 -0.19
CA LYS A 44 8.20 19.03 -1.43
C LYS A 44 6.92 19.86 -1.45
N ILE A 45 6.58 20.52 -0.35
CA ILE A 45 5.40 21.36 -0.28
C ILE A 45 5.66 22.69 -0.97
N THR A 46 4.75 23.08 -1.85
CA THR A 46 4.75 24.37 -2.55
C THR A 46 3.40 25.07 -2.35
N SER A 47 3.27 26.29 -2.86
CA SER A 47 1.98 27.01 -2.88
C SER A 47 0.90 26.30 -3.74
N ASN A 48 1.31 25.38 -4.59
CA ASN A 48 0.41 24.58 -5.45
C ASN A 48 -0.05 23.27 -4.81
N THR A 49 0.57 22.86 -3.70
CA THR A 49 0.20 21.63 -3.00
C THR A 49 -1.20 21.77 -2.38
N LYS A 50 -2.09 20.84 -2.68
CA LYS A 50 -3.50 20.86 -2.24
C LYS A 50 -3.88 19.69 -1.35
N ALA A 51 -3.16 18.58 -1.47
CA ALA A 51 -3.49 17.37 -0.75
C ALA A 51 -2.26 16.49 -0.53
N ILE A 52 -2.40 15.59 0.44
CA ILE A 52 -1.47 14.52 0.70
C ILE A 52 -2.23 13.18 0.73
N VAL A 53 -1.69 12.18 0.06
CA VAL A 53 -2.18 10.79 0.08
C VAL A 53 -1.38 10.01 1.11
N VAL A 54 -2.06 9.29 1.98
CA VAL A 54 -1.49 8.36 2.96
C VAL A 54 -2.06 6.98 2.70
N ILE A 55 -1.19 6.01 2.40
CA ILE A 55 -1.57 4.61 2.20
C ILE A 55 -1.11 3.83 3.42
N ASN A 56 -2.02 3.55 4.34
CA ASN A 56 -1.70 2.90 5.61
C ASN A 56 -2.75 1.85 6.00
N PRO A 57 -2.38 0.57 6.07
CA PRO A 57 -1.08 -0.03 5.73
C PRO A 57 -0.70 0.07 4.26
N ASN A 58 0.60 0.12 3.98
CA ASN A 58 1.12 0.43 2.65
C ASN A 58 1.15 -0.80 1.71
N ASN A 59 0.84 -0.58 0.47
CA ASN A 59 1.15 -1.45 -0.67
C ASN A 59 2.14 -0.71 -1.57
N PRO A 60 3.38 -1.20 -1.78
CA PRO A 60 3.77 -2.62 -1.79
C PRO A 60 4.50 -3.13 -0.55
N THR A 61 4.82 -2.30 0.44
CA THR A 61 5.80 -2.61 1.47
C THR A 61 5.26 -3.43 2.65
N GLY A 62 3.95 -3.36 2.92
CA GLY A 62 3.34 -3.93 4.11
C GLY A 62 3.64 -3.15 5.40
N ALA A 63 4.17 -1.93 5.27
CA ALA A 63 4.40 -1.03 6.40
C ALA A 63 3.08 -0.63 7.07
N LEU A 64 3.13 -0.48 8.38
CA LEU A 64 2.07 0.08 9.20
C LEU A 64 2.66 1.28 9.94
N TYR A 65 2.17 2.46 9.63
CA TYR A 65 2.69 3.71 10.21
C TYR A 65 2.23 3.87 11.65
N PRO A 66 3.14 4.17 12.58
CA PRO A 66 2.78 4.45 13.97
C PRO A 66 2.11 5.83 14.11
N ASP A 67 1.42 6.02 15.23
CA ASP A 67 0.64 7.24 15.49
C ASP A 67 1.52 8.49 15.47
N GLU A 68 2.77 8.39 15.89
CA GLU A 68 3.73 9.50 15.91
C GLU A 68 3.97 10.03 14.49
N VAL A 69 4.19 9.15 13.52
CA VAL A 69 4.38 9.52 12.11
C VAL A 69 3.09 10.10 11.51
N LEU A 70 1.95 9.49 11.84
CA LEU A 70 0.65 10.00 11.37
C LEU A 70 0.36 11.39 11.92
N LEU A 71 0.69 11.66 13.19
CA LEU A 71 0.51 12.97 13.82
C LEU A 71 1.41 14.04 13.18
N GLU A 72 2.63 13.70 12.79
CA GLU A 72 3.50 14.64 12.07
C GLU A 72 2.91 14.98 10.68
N ILE A 73 2.37 13.99 9.96
CA ILE A 73 1.68 14.25 8.69
C ILE A 73 0.44 15.12 8.89
N VAL A 74 -0.34 14.86 9.94
CA VAL A 74 -1.52 15.67 10.31
C VAL A 74 -1.11 17.11 10.59
N GLU A 75 -0.02 17.33 11.33
CA GLU A 75 0.47 18.66 11.63
C GLU A 75 0.92 19.42 10.37
N ILE A 76 1.62 18.75 9.46
CA ILE A 76 1.99 19.32 8.15
C ILE A 76 0.72 19.70 7.36
N ALA A 77 -0.24 18.78 7.29
CA ALA A 77 -1.50 19.06 6.59
C ALA A 77 -2.25 20.25 7.19
N ARG A 78 -2.21 20.41 8.52
CA ARG A 78 -2.80 21.54 9.25
C ARG A 78 -2.12 22.86 8.90
N GLN A 79 -0.79 22.89 8.95
CA GLN A 79 0.00 24.11 8.67
C GLN A 79 -0.17 24.60 7.24
N HIS A 80 -0.37 23.70 6.29
CA HIS A 80 -0.46 24.02 4.87
C HIS A 80 -1.88 23.94 4.29
N GLY A 81 -2.89 23.64 5.12
CA GLY A 81 -4.28 23.55 4.68
C GLY A 81 -4.54 22.43 3.66
N LEU A 82 -3.84 21.31 3.80
CA LEU A 82 -3.95 20.19 2.86
C LEU A 82 -5.17 19.29 3.16
N ILE A 83 -5.76 18.75 2.11
CA ILE A 83 -6.72 17.65 2.22
C ILE A 83 -5.93 16.34 2.43
N ILE A 84 -6.36 15.52 3.39
CA ILE A 84 -5.78 14.20 3.59
C ILE A 84 -6.65 13.18 2.87
N PHE A 85 -6.06 12.47 1.90
CA PHE A 85 -6.62 11.26 1.30
C PHE A 85 -6.00 10.03 1.98
N ALA A 86 -6.81 9.23 2.65
CA ALA A 86 -6.38 8.04 3.36
C ALA A 86 -6.85 6.78 2.65
N ASP A 87 -5.91 5.97 2.14
CA ASP A 87 -6.18 4.63 1.62
C ASP A 87 -5.94 3.63 2.74
N GLU A 88 -7.03 3.14 3.34
CA GLU A 88 -7.01 2.28 4.52
C GLU A 88 -7.52 0.86 4.20
N ILE A 89 -7.40 0.45 2.92
CA ILE A 89 -7.94 -0.84 2.44
C ILE A 89 -7.37 -2.08 3.17
N TYR A 90 -6.22 -1.95 3.84
CA TYR A 90 -5.55 -3.01 4.59
C TYR A 90 -5.68 -2.86 6.11
N ASP A 91 -6.54 -1.98 6.62
CA ASP A 91 -6.72 -1.64 8.04
C ASP A 91 -6.87 -2.84 8.97
N ARG A 92 -7.53 -3.91 8.49
CA ARG A 92 -7.78 -5.16 9.22
C ARG A 92 -6.75 -6.25 8.97
N LEU A 93 -5.78 -6.04 8.11
CA LEU A 93 -4.76 -7.02 7.78
C LEU A 93 -3.45 -6.72 8.53
N VAL A 94 -3.55 -6.56 9.85
CA VAL A 94 -2.43 -6.19 10.73
C VAL A 94 -2.03 -7.40 11.56
N MET A 95 -0.73 -7.59 11.75
CA MET A 95 -0.14 -8.75 12.42
C MET A 95 0.71 -8.32 13.63
N ASP A 96 1.23 -9.31 14.37
CA ASP A 96 2.14 -9.14 15.51
C ASP A 96 1.56 -8.29 16.66
N GLY A 97 0.22 -8.26 16.81
CA GLY A 97 -0.45 -7.51 17.86
C GLY A 97 -0.46 -5.99 17.66
N ALA A 98 0.05 -5.51 16.53
CA ALA A 98 -0.03 -4.09 16.18
C ALA A 98 -1.47 -3.68 15.86
N LYS A 99 -1.74 -2.37 15.87
CA LYS A 99 -3.06 -1.81 15.61
C LYS A 99 -2.98 -0.73 14.56
N HIS A 100 -3.95 -0.72 13.67
CA HIS A 100 -4.16 0.38 12.73
C HIS A 100 -4.89 1.53 13.42
N THR A 101 -4.42 2.74 13.19
CA THR A 101 -5.11 3.98 13.56
C THR A 101 -5.55 4.68 12.28
N ALA A 102 -6.85 4.94 12.16
CA ALA A 102 -7.36 5.75 11.06
C ALA A 102 -6.89 7.20 11.20
N ILE A 103 -6.17 7.73 10.21
CA ILE A 103 -5.57 9.07 10.30
C ILE A 103 -6.63 10.15 10.55
N ALA A 104 -7.84 9.97 10.03
CA ALA A 104 -8.96 10.89 10.26
C ALA A 104 -9.35 11.01 11.73
N SER A 105 -9.09 10.00 12.57
CA SER A 105 -9.33 10.07 14.02
C SER A 105 -8.33 10.96 14.74
N LEU A 106 -7.15 11.15 14.17
CA LEU A 106 -6.09 12.03 14.68
C LEU A 106 -6.24 13.49 14.18
N ALA A 107 -7.11 13.70 13.19
CA ALA A 107 -7.28 14.98 12.49
C ALA A 107 -8.76 15.45 12.46
N PRO A 108 -9.45 15.59 13.61
CA PRO A 108 -10.88 15.96 13.63
C PRO A 108 -11.15 17.37 13.11
N ASP A 109 -10.14 18.22 13.10
CA ASP A 109 -10.14 19.60 12.63
C ASP A 109 -9.77 19.76 11.15
N LEU A 110 -9.35 18.68 10.47
CA LEU A 110 -8.98 18.69 9.05
C LEU A 110 -9.99 17.93 8.20
N PHE A 111 -10.11 18.33 6.93
CA PHE A 111 -10.92 17.57 5.99
C PHE A 111 -10.14 16.35 5.50
N CYS A 112 -10.69 15.18 5.84
CA CYS A 112 -10.12 13.89 5.43
C CYS A 112 -11.10 13.12 4.55
N VAL A 113 -10.55 12.39 3.58
CA VAL A 113 -11.26 11.50 2.67
C VAL A 113 -10.69 10.11 2.87
N SER A 114 -11.34 9.31 3.72
CA SER A 114 -10.90 7.93 4.00
C SER A 114 -11.57 6.95 3.06
N MET A 115 -10.78 6.08 2.44
CA MET A 115 -11.23 5.07 1.50
C MET A 115 -10.96 3.67 2.05
N ASN A 116 -11.96 2.79 1.96
CA ASN A 116 -11.86 1.42 2.40
C ASN A 116 -12.83 0.52 1.60
N GLY A 117 -12.83 -0.79 1.85
CA GLY A 117 -13.70 -1.74 1.16
C GLY A 117 -13.52 -3.16 1.64
N LEU A 118 -14.32 -4.05 1.09
CA LEU A 118 -14.32 -5.47 1.48
C LEU A 118 -13.31 -6.33 0.69
N SER A 119 -12.65 -5.75 -0.31
CA SER A 119 -11.81 -6.49 -1.26
C SER A 119 -10.67 -7.26 -0.57
N LYS A 120 -10.07 -6.69 0.47
CA LYS A 120 -8.88 -7.24 1.14
C LYS A 120 -9.22 -7.88 2.48
N SER A 121 -9.79 -7.12 3.40
CA SER A 121 -10.17 -7.58 4.74
C SER A 121 -11.11 -8.80 4.69
N HIS A 122 -12.08 -8.80 3.79
CA HIS A 122 -13.06 -9.88 3.66
C HIS A 122 -12.77 -10.83 2.48
N ARG A 123 -11.70 -10.61 1.71
CA ARG A 123 -11.26 -11.45 0.57
C ARG A 123 -12.31 -11.61 -0.54
N ILE A 124 -13.21 -10.64 -0.67
CA ILE A 124 -14.28 -10.61 -1.68
C ILE A 124 -14.05 -9.53 -2.72
N ALA A 125 -12.82 -9.44 -3.24
CA ALA A 125 -12.45 -8.47 -4.26
C ALA A 125 -13.36 -8.50 -5.50
N GLY A 126 -13.93 -9.67 -5.84
CA GLY A 126 -14.87 -9.84 -6.94
C GLY A 126 -16.22 -9.17 -6.73
N PHE A 127 -16.62 -8.85 -5.51
CA PHE A 127 -17.88 -8.15 -5.22
C PHE A 127 -17.84 -6.67 -5.61
N ARG A 128 -16.66 -6.11 -5.82
CA ARG A 128 -16.45 -4.72 -6.28
C ARG A 128 -17.17 -3.69 -5.39
N VAL A 129 -17.03 -3.81 -4.07
CA VAL A 129 -17.63 -2.89 -3.11
C VAL A 129 -16.57 -2.22 -2.23
N GLY A 130 -16.72 -0.91 -2.11
CA GLY A 130 -15.92 -0.06 -1.24
C GLY A 130 -16.72 1.19 -0.89
N TRP A 131 -16.18 1.98 0.01
CA TRP A 131 -16.79 3.22 0.46
C TRP A 131 -15.75 4.30 0.68
N MET A 132 -16.25 5.51 0.73
CA MET A 132 -15.50 6.72 1.04
C MET A 132 -16.20 7.44 2.18
N VAL A 133 -15.44 7.83 3.19
CA VAL A 133 -15.93 8.60 4.35
C VAL A 133 -15.31 9.98 4.32
N LEU A 134 -16.16 11.00 4.36
CA LEU A 134 -15.75 12.40 4.44
C LEU A 134 -15.88 12.87 5.89
N SER A 135 -14.78 13.19 6.53
CA SER A 135 -14.72 13.63 7.93
C SER A 135 -14.12 15.02 8.08
N GLY A 136 -14.27 15.61 9.26
CA GLY A 136 -13.81 16.95 9.58
C GLY A 136 -14.72 18.07 9.04
N PRO A 137 -14.26 19.34 9.10
CA PRO A 137 -15.02 20.52 8.69
C PRO A 137 -15.31 20.53 7.19
N LYS A 138 -16.60 20.67 6.82
CA LYS A 138 -17.06 20.60 5.42
C LYS A 138 -17.33 21.95 4.78
N HIS A 139 -17.26 23.03 5.52
CA HIS A 139 -17.66 24.35 5.04
C HIS A 139 -16.75 24.91 3.94
N HIS A 140 -15.46 24.52 3.94
CA HIS A 140 -14.50 24.94 2.92
C HIS A 140 -14.54 24.09 1.64
N VAL A 141 -15.13 22.90 1.70
CA VAL A 141 -15.09 21.89 0.64
C VAL A 141 -16.45 21.57 0.05
N LYS A 142 -17.41 22.47 0.18
CA LYS A 142 -18.79 22.27 -0.33
C LYS A 142 -18.79 21.94 -1.82
N GLY A 143 -18.03 22.67 -2.63
CA GLY A 143 -17.93 22.42 -4.08
C GLY A 143 -17.34 21.06 -4.40
N TYR A 144 -16.36 20.58 -3.62
CA TYR A 144 -15.81 19.22 -3.77
C TYR A 144 -16.88 18.15 -3.48
N ILE A 145 -17.64 18.32 -2.39
CA ILE A 145 -18.73 17.40 -2.01
C ILE A 145 -19.83 17.41 -3.07
N GLU A 146 -20.20 18.58 -3.60
CA GLU A 146 -21.16 18.69 -4.68
C GLU A 146 -20.68 17.98 -5.94
N GLY A 147 -19.42 18.17 -6.32
CA GLY A 147 -18.80 17.44 -7.44
C GLY A 147 -18.84 15.91 -7.27
N LEU A 148 -18.56 15.41 -6.09
CA LEU A 148 -18.68 13.98 -5.76
C LEU A 148 -20.13 13.48 -5.91
N ASN A 149 -21.11 14.25 -5.42
CA ASN A 149 -22.52 13.91 -5.57
C ASN A 149 -22.96 13.90 -7.04
N MET A 150 -22.48 14.86 -7.82
CA MET A 150 -22.74 14.89 -9.27
C MET A 150 -22.19 13.66 -9.98
N LEU A 151 -20.92 13.29 -9.71
CA LEU A 151 -20.31 12.08 -10.26
C LEU A 151 -21.05 10.80 -9.84
N SER A 152 -21.47 10.74 -8.57
CA SER A 152 -22.28 9.63 -8.05
C SER A 152 -23.62 9.53 -8.78
N ASN A 153 -24.29 10.65 -8.98
CA ASN A 153 -25.56 10.71 -9.73
C ASN A 153 -25.41 10.30 -11.18
N MET A 154 -24.31 10.67 -11.83
CA MET A 154 -24.00 10.23 -13.21
C MET A 154 -23.73 8.73 -13.29
N ARG A 155 -23.07 8.15 -12.28
CA ARG A 155 -22.77 6.73 -12.19
C ARG A 155 -24.01 5.89 -11.87
N LEU A 156 -25.02 6.47 -11.18
CA LEU A 156 -26.25 5.83 -10.67
C LEU A 156 -25.90 4.73 -9.61
N CYS A 157 -26.64 3.62 -9.65
CA CYS A 157 -26.51 2.56 -8.67
C CYS A 157 -25.18 1.81 -8.80
N SER A 158 -24.48 1.62 -7.70
CA SER A 158 -23.42 0.65 -7.59
C SER A 158 -24.02 -0.77 -7.51
N ASN A 159 -23.17 -1.81 -7.44
CA ASN A 159 -23.62 -3.20 -7.34
C ASN A 159 -24.48 -3.40 -6.07
N VAL A 160 -25.80 -3.43 -6.22
CA VAL A 160 -26.76 -3.48 -5.10
C VAL A 160 -26.59 -4.75 -4.29
N LEU A 161 -26.38 -5.92 -4.93
CA LEU A 161 -26.18 -7.19 -4.22
C LEU A 161 -24.94 -7.15 -3.32
N ALA A 162 -23.85 -6.55 -3.83
CA ALA A 162 -22.62 -6.37 -3.04
C ALA A 162 -22.80 -5.38 -1.89
N GLN A 163 -23.62 -4.33 -2.06
CA GLN A 163 -23.91 -3.40 -0.99
C GLN A 163 -24.67 -4.04 0.17
N GLN A 164 -25.55 -5.01 -0.10
CA GLN A 164 -26.33 -5.71 0.93
C GLN A 164 -25.44 -6.51 1.90
N VAL A 165 -24.25 -6.94 1.49
CA VAL A 165 -23.35 -7.71 2.35
C VAL A 165 -22.48 -6.81 3.25
N VAL A 166 -22.42 -5.51 3.01
CA VAL A 166 -21.53 -4.59 3.76
C VAL A 166 -21.82 -4.62 5.24
N GLN A 167 -23.08 -4.45 5.62
CA GLN A 167 -23.48 -4.44 7.04
C GLN A 167 -23.15 -5.77 7.73
N THR A 168 -23.47 -6.88 7.10
CA THR A 168 -23.16 -8.21 7.62
C THR A 168 -21.66 -8.46 7.72
N SER A 169 -20.91 -8.03 6.72
CA SER A 169 -19.44 -8.16 6.71
C SER A 169 -18.79 -7.36 7.83
N LEU A 170 -19.23 -6.12 8.05
CA LEU A 170 -18.63 -5.24 9.05
C LEU A 170 -19.07 -5.58 10.48
N GLY A 171 -20.33 -5.97 10.67
CA GLY A 171 -20.91 -6.28 11.98
C GLY A 171 -20.86 -7.75 12.37
N GLY A 172 -20.51 -8.64 11.45
CA GLY A 172 -20.46 -10.08 11.68
C GLY A 172 -19.11 -10.57 12.21
N TYR A 173 -18.97 -11.89 12.23
CA TYR A 173 -17.73 -12.57 12.62
C TYR A 173 -16.58 -12.23 11.66
N GLN A 174 -15.46 -11.81 12.22
CA GLN A 174 -14.28 -11.38 11.45
C GLN A 174 -13.31 -12.54 11.25
N SER A 175 -13.61 -13.43 10.32
CA SER A 175 -12.79 -14.63 10.05
C SER A 175 -11.36 -14.32 9.55
N VAL A 176 -11.07 -13.07 9.22
CA VAL A 176 -9.70 -12.65 8.85
C VAL A 176 -8.76 -12.67 10.05
N ASP A 177 -9.27 -12.41 11.26
CA ASP A 177 -8.46 -12.31 12.47
C ASP A 177 -7.71 -13.62 12.75
N GLU A 178 -8.36 -14.78 12.56
CA GLU A 178 -7.72 -16.08 12.73
C GLU A 178 -6.55 -16.32 11.74
N LEU A 179 -6.60 -15.71 10.58
CA LEU A 179 -5.55 -15.87 9.57
C LEU A 179 -4.29 -15.04 9.88
N LEU A 180 -4.42 -14.06 10.77
CA LEU A 180 -3.37 -13.07 11.10
C LEU A 180 -2.67 -13.35 12.42
N LEU A 181 -3.17 -14.31 13.20
CA LEU A 181 -2.57 -14.75 14.46
C LEU A 181 -1.53 -15.87 14.23
N PRO A 182 -0.61 -16.12 15.19
CA PRO A 182 0.29 -17.28 15.14
C PRO A 182 -0.47 -18.59 14.86
N GLY A 183 0.00 -19.36 13.88
CA GLY A 183 -0.69 -20.54 13.35
C GLY A 183 -1.73 -20.22 12.25
N GLY A 184 -2.08 -18.98 12.05
CA GLY A 184 -2.96 -18.56 10.97
C GLY A 184 -2.23 -18.51 9.62
N ARG A 185 -2.94 -18.83 8.56
CA ARG A 185 -2.36 -19.05 7.23
C ARG A 185 -1.56 -17.82 6.72
N ILE A 186 -2.10 -16.61 6.81
CA ILE A 186 -1.43 -15.40 6.30
C ILE A 186 -0.21 -15.08 7.16
N TYR A 187 -0.32 -15.25 8.47
CA TYR A 187 0.78 -15.07 9.41
C TYR A 187 1.97 -15.99 9.09
N GLU A 188 1.70 -17.28 8.89
CA GLU A 188 2.76 -18.26 8.58
C GLU A 188 3.38 -18.01 7.20
N GLN A 189 2.57 -17.67 6.20
CA GLN A 189 3.06 -17.32 4.87
C GLN A 189 3.95 -16.08 4.87
N ARG A 190 3.56 -15.02 5.62
CA ARG A 190 4.37 -13.83 5.78
C ARG A 190 5.71 -14.14 6.46
N ASN A 191 5.70 -14.90 7.54
CA ASN A 191 6.92 -15.24 8.27
C ASN A 191 7.84 -16.12 7.43
N PHE A 192 7.27 -17.08 6.71
CA PHE A 192 8.04 -17.93 5.81
C PHE A 192 8.74 -17.12 4.72
N ILE A 193 7.98 -16.31 3.96
CA ILE A 193 8.57 -15.58 2.82
C ILE A 193 9.57 -14.51 3.28
N TYR A 194 9.34 -13.87 4.43
CA TYR A 194 10.29 -12.94 5.01
C TYR A 194 11.63 -13.62 5.30
N LYS A 195 11.60 -14.78 5.96
CA LYS A 195 12.81 -15.57 6.21
C LYS A 195 13.44 -16.04 4.91
N ALA A 196 12.63 -16.62 4.01
CA ALA A 196 13.09 -17.20 2.75
C ALA A 196 13.83 -16.19 1.86
N ILE A 197 13.33 -14.95 1.79
CA ILE A 197 14.00 -13.88 1.02
C ILE A 197 15.32 -13.47 1.67
N ASN A 198 15.32 -13.26 2.99
CA ASN A 198 16.55 -12.84 3.70
C ASN A 198 17.60 -13.97 3.82
N ASP A 199 17.21 -15.23 3.60
CA ASP A 199 18.16 -16.37 3.50
C ASP A 199 18.85 -16.44 2.10
N ILE A 200 18.38 -15.70 1.09
CA ILE A 200 19.00 -15.66 -0.24
C ILE A 200 20.09 -14.57 -0.22
N PRO A 201 21.37 -14.94 -0.45
CA PRO A 201 22.46 -13.96 -0.51
C PRO A 201 22.17 -12.85 -1.54
N GLY A 202 22.31 -11.60 -1.14
CA GLY A 202 22.07 -10.43 -1.99
C GLY A 202 20.60 -10.06 -2.17
N LEU A 203 19.70 -10.69 -1.43
CA LEU A 203 18.35 -10.18 -1.22
C LEU A 203 18.16 -9.77 0.23
N SER A 204 17.38 -8.74 0.45
CA SER A 204 16.93 -8.30 1.77
C SER A 204 15.50 -7.79 1.70
N ALA A 205 14.80 -7.80 2.81
CA ALA A 205 13.48 -7.20 2.90
C ALA A 205 13.17 -6.78 4.33
N VAL A 206 12.43 -5.69 4.49
CA VAL A 206 11.80 -5.31 5.74
C VAL A 206 10.63 -6.23 6.02
N LYS A 207 10.45 -6.63 7.29
CA LYS A 207 9.33 -7.50 7.68
C LYS A 207 7.99 -6.76 7.57
N PRO A 208 7.06 -7.21 6.73
CA PRO A 208 5.74 -6.58 6.65
C PRO A 208 4.99 -6.70 7.98
N LYS A 209 4.45 -5.59 8.48
CA LYS A 209 3.58 -5.54 9.67
C LYS A 209 2.12 -5.75 9.32
N ALA A 210 1.77 -5.55 8.05
CA ALA A 210 0.39 -5.64 7.58
C ALA A 210 0.30 -5.99 6.09
N GLY A 211 -0.92 -6.11 5.58
CA GLY A 211 -1.19 -6.35 4.17
C GLY A 211 -0.91 -7.77 3.72
N LEU A 212 -0.57 -7.93 2.45
CA LEU A 212 -0.41 -9.21 1.76
C LEU A 212 0.87 -9.26 0.92
N TYR A 213 1.79 -8.34 1.14
CA TYR A 213 2.93 -8.07 0.28
C TYR A 213 4.23 -7.95 1.07
N ILE A 214 5.32 -8.36 0.42
CA ILE A 214 6.68 -8.04 0.83
C ILE A 214 7.40 -7.41 -0.37
N PHE A 215 8.31 -6.47 -0.10
CA PHE A 215 9.00 -5.67 -1.10
C PHE A 215 10.51 -5.83 -0.99
N PRO A 216 11.06 -6.96 -1.53
CA PRO A 216 12.48 -7.27 -1.43
C PRO A 216 13.34 -6.32 -2.26
N LYS A 217 14.53 -6.06 -1.73
CA LYS A 217 15.64 -5.36 -2.36
C LYS A 217 16.66 -6.32 -2.93
N ILE A 218 17.22 -5.97 -4.08
CA ILE A 218 18.31 -6.68 -4.74
C ILE A 218 19.60 -5.89 -4.50
N ASP A 219 20.62 -6.55 -3.96
CA ASP A 219 21.96 -5.98 -3.85
C ASP A 219 22.58 -5.85 -5.25
N ARG A 220 22.67 -4.63 -5.74
CA ARG A 220 23.21 -4.30 -7.06
C ARG A 220 24.74 -4.42 -7.14
N GLU A 221 25.43 -4.55 -6.02
CA GLU A 221 26.87 -4.88 -6.02
C GLU A 221 27.07 -6.35 -6.30
N MET A 222 26.18 -7.21 -5.83
CA MET A 222 26.24 -8.66 -6.04
C MET A 222 25.60 -9.09 -7.36
N TYR A 223 24.52 -8.43 -7.77
CA TYR A 223 23.76 -8.78 -8.96
C TYR A 223 23.68 -7.63 -9.94
N ARG A 224 23.82 -7.93 -11.23
CA ARG A 224 23.66 -6.93 -12.28
C ARG A 224 22.19 -6.85 -12.71
N VAL A 225 21.44 -5.99 -12.04
CA VAL A 225 20.06 -5.66 -12.42
C VAL A 225 20.01 -4.18 -12.78
N ASP A 226 19.97 -3.89 -14.07
CA ASP A 226 19.92 -2.53 -14.61
C ASP A 226 18.47 -2.13 -14.94
N ASP A 227 17.57 -3.11 -15.09
CA ASP A 227 16.15 -2.95 -15.38
C ASP A 227 15.32 -4.00 -14.62
N ASP A 228 14.56 -3.54 -13.63
CA ASP A 228 13.72 -4.39 -12.78
C ASP A 228 12.49 -4.95 -13.51
N GLU A 229 11.97 -4.25 -14.52
CA GLU A 229 10.87 -4.76 -15.36
C GLU A 229 11.38 -5.95 -16.20
N GLN A 230 12.53 -5.81 -16.84
CA GLN A 230 13.14 -6.91 -17.59
C GLN A 230 13.48 -8.09 -16.67
N PHE A 231 13.99 -7.81 -15.47
CA PHE A 231 14.29 -8.84 -14.46
C PHE A 231 13.06 -9.69 -14.12
N VAL A 232 11.93 -9.05 -13.77
CA VAL A 232 10.71 -9.81 -13.43
C VAL A 232 10.08 -10.49 -14.65
N LEU A 233 10.21 -9.90 -15.84
CA LEU A 233 9.74 -10.52 -17.09
C LEU A 233 10.54 -11.80 -17.42
N GLU A 234 11.85 -11.77 -17.25
CA GLU A 234 12.70 -12.96 -17.46
C GLU A 234 12.40 -14.03 -16.41
N PHE A 235 12.22 -13.65 -15.16
CA PHE A 235 11.79 -14.56 -14.10
C PHE A 235 10.45 -15.23 -14.45
N LEU A 236 9.49 -14.48 -14.93
CA LEU A 236 8.21 -15.03 -15.40
C LEU A 236 8.41 -16.01 -16.57
N LYS A 237 9.24 -15.67 -17.56
CA LYS A 237 9.48 -16.53 -18.72
C LYS A 237 10.18 -17.84 -18.37
N GLN A 238 11.15 -17.79 -17.47
CA GLN A 238 11.99 -18.95 -17.12
C GLN A 238 11.35 -19.79 -16.04
N GLU A 239 10.91 -19.17 -14.96
CA GLU A 239 10.48 -19.85 -13.73
C GLU A 239 8.95 -19.95 -13.59
N LYS A 240 8.18 -19.30 -14.49
CA LYS A 240 6.70 -19.29 -14.48
C LYS A 240 6.12 -18.74 -13.19
N VAL A 241 6.77 -17.72 -12.61
CA VAL A 241 6.34 -17.01 -11.41
C VAL A 241 6.21 -15.52 -11.76
N LEU A 242 5.02 -14.97 -11.50
CA LEU A 242 4.75 -13.55 -11.72
C LEU A 242 5.13 -12.73 -10.49
N LEU A 243 6.04 -11.80 -10.68
CA LEU A 243 6.39 -10.74 -9.73
C LEU A 243 5.99 -9.38 -10.31
N VAL A 244 6.05 -8.34 -9.50
CA VAL A 244 5.85 -6.96 -9.99
C VAL A 244 7.10 -6.16 -9.67
N HIS A 245 7.65 -5.49 -10.67
CA HIS A 245 8.87 -4.68 -10.53
C HIS A 245 8.64 -3.43 -9.65
N GLY A 246 9.69 -2.96 -8.98
CA GLY A 246 9.63 -1.87 -8.01
C GLY A 246 9.23 -0.55 -8.64
N ARG A 247 9.77 -0.23 -9.83
CA ARG A 247 9.41 0.98 -10.57
C ARG A 247 7.94 1.03 -10.97
N GLY A 248 7.24 -0.12 -11.04
CA GLY A 248 5.79 -0.19 -11.19
C GLY A 248 5.00 0.35 -9.99
N PHE A 249 5.67 0.59 -8.87
CA PHE A 249 5.15 1.27 -7.68
C PHE A 249 5.78 2.67 -7.50
N ASN A 250 6.24 3.27 -8.58
CA ASN A 250 6.95 4.55 -8.61
C ASN A 250 8.25 4.59 -7.77
N TRP A 251 8.80 3.44 -7.40
CA TRP A 251 10.12 3.38 -6.78
C TRP A 251 11.19 3.85 -7.77
N LYS A 252 12.15 4.62 -7.29
CA LYS A 252 13.11 5.32 -8.17
C LYS A 252 14.22 4.43 -8.73
N GLU A 253 14.62 3.39 -7.96
CA GLU A 253 15.74 2.54 -8.31
C GLU A 253 15.26 1.19 -8.86
N PRO A 254 15.98 0.57 -9.82
CA PRO A 254 15.61 -0.74 -10.37
C PRO A 254 16.13 -1.89 -9.48
N ASP A 255 15.92 -1.80 -8.18
CA ASP A 255 16.49 -2.71 -7.19
C ASP A 255 15.45 -3.40 -6.30
N HIS A 256 14.16 -3.19 -6.57
CA HIS A 256 13.09 -3.80 -5.79
C HIS A 256 12.10 -4.55 -6.66
N PHE A 257 11.38 -5.48 -6.04
CA PHE A 257 10.21 -6.13 -6.62
C PHE A 257 9.22 -6.53 -5.52
N ARG A 258 7.95 -6.66 -5.89
CA ARG A 258 6.91 -7.07 -4.95
C ARG A 258 6.57 -8.54 -5.10
N ILE A 259 6.46 -9.24 -3.96
CA ILE A 259 5.89 -10.59 -3.84
C ILE A 259 4.55 -10.49 -3.11
N VAL A 260 3.53 -11.20 -3.62
CA VAL A 260 2.28 -11.47 -2.90
C VAL A 260 2.44 -12.81 -2.18
N TYR A 261 2.38 -12.83 -0.85
CA TYR A 261 2.59 -14.06 -0.07
C TYR A 261 1.31 -14.84 0.25
N LEU A 262 0.35 -14.81 -0.67
CA LEU A 262 -0.89 -15.59 -0.57
C LEU A 262 -0.79 -17.08 -0.99
N PRO A 263 0.18 -17.52 -1.82
CA PRO A 263 0.40 -18.94 -2.05
C PRO A 263 0.71 -19.69 -0.75
N ARG A 264 0.45 -21.00 -0.72
CA ARG A 264 0.78 -21.82 0.46
C ARG A 264 2.29 -21.85 0.70
N VAL A 265 2.69 -22.18 1.94
CA VAL A 265 4.12 -22.22 2.31
C VAL A 265 4.94 -23.14 1.41
N GLU A 266 4.36 -24.28 0.97
CA GLU A 266 5.01 -25.21 0.07
C GLU A 266 5.27 -24.61 -1.33
N GLU A 267 4.34 -23.77 -1.81
CA GLU A 267 4.48 -23.04 -3.08
C GLU A 267 5.49 -21.90 -2.93
N LEU A 268 5.48 -21.20 -1.80
CA LEU A 268 6.46 -20.16 -1.49
C LEU A 268 7.88 -20.73 -1.38
N ALA A 269 8.05 -21.95 -0.85
CA ALA A 269 9.34 -22.66 -0.82
C ALA A 269 9.86 -22.92 -2.24
N GLN A 270 8.99 -23.33 -3.16
CA GLN A 270 9.37 -23.51 -4.57
C GLN A 270 9.79 -22.18 -5.22
N ILE A 271 9.12 -21.07 -4.83
CA ILE A 271 9.49 -19.72 -5.32
C ILE A 271 10.89 -19.33 -4.81
N GLN A 272 11.23 -19.65 -3.56
CA GLN A 272 12.57 -19.42 -3.01
C GLN A 272 13.64 -20.19 -3.80
N GLU A 273 13.42 -21.47 -4.08
CA GLU A 273 14.35 -22.30 -4.87
C GLU A 273 14.53 -21.74 -6.29
N LYS A 274 13.43 -21.37 -6.94
CA LYS A 274 13.43 -20.76 -8.28
C LYS A 274 14.19 -19.43 -8.28
N MET A 275 13.95 -18.57 -7.32
CA MET A 275 14.64 -17.29 -7.19
C MET A 275 16.14 -17.50 -6.96
N THR A 276 16.52 -18.41 -6.07
CA THR A 276 17.93 -18.74 -5.81
C THR A 276 18.64 -19.26 -7.06
N ARG A 277 17.97 -20.08 -7.86
CA ARG A 277 18.52 -20.59 -9.13
C ARG A 277 18.62 -19.49 -10.18
N PHE A 278 17.58 -18.70 -10.32
CA PHE A 278 17.49 -17.63 -11.31
C PHE A 278 18.56 -16.55 -11.08
N LEU A 279 18.78 -16.13 -9.84
CA LEU A 279 19.76 -15.11 -9.51
C LEU A 279 21.21 -15.48 -9.87
N LYS A 280 21.53 -16.78 -10.01
CA LYS A 280 22.88 -17.22 -10.40
C LYS A 280 23.34 -16.66 -11.74
N GLN A 281 22.41 -16.41 -12.68
CA GLN A 281 22.72 -15.84 -14.00
C GLN A 281 22.98 -14.32 -13.95
N TYR A 282 22.59 -13.65 -12.88
CA TYR A 282 22.78 -12.21 -12.68
C TYR A 282 24.02 -11.88 -11.83
N LYS A 283 24.74 -12.89 -11.32
CA LYS A 283 25.95 -12.64 -10.52
C LYS A 283 26.96 -11.83 -11.33
N ARG A 284 27.57 -10.86 -10.67
CA ARG A 284 28.72 -10.13 -11.17
C ARG A 284 30.00 -10.95 -11.10
#